data_0ae010bd8bd6c1d90ba5dad27af751ec
#
_entry.id   0ae010bd8bd6c1d90ba5dad27af751ec
#
_cell.length_a   1.000
_cell.length_b   1.000
_cell.length_c   1.000
_cell.angle_alpha   90.00
_cell.angle_beta   90.00
_cell.angle_gamma   90.00
#
_symmetry.space_group_name_H-M   'P 1'
#
loop_
_entity.id
_entity.type
_entity.pdbx_description
1 polymer ?
#
loop_
_entity_poly.entity_id
_entity_poly.type
_entity_poly.pdbx_seq_one_letter_code
_entity_poly.pdbx_strand_id
1 'polypeptide(L)'
;NFWIWNFDDGTDTVSSFDPLPHTYADTGTYTIMLITSNQFSCLDTAYQTIIIEPDFLFYIPNAFSPNDDGINDTFSGRGLVITKYEMTIFDRWGNLIFFSDDMNKPWDGRANHGTEISQGEVYIYSFKVTDFNKNKHEYKGIVTLVR
;
A
#
# COMPACT_ATOMS: atom_id res chain seq x y z
N ASN A 1 -44.90 0.89 5.21
CA ASN A 1 -43.63 0.24 4.88
C ASN A 1 -42.48 1.11 5.38
N PHE A 2 -41.49 0.52 5.99
CA PHE A 2 -40.26 1.21 6.33
C PHE A 2 -39.03 0.34 6.00
N TRP A 3 -37.87 0.97 5.92
CA TRP A 3 -36.54 0.36 5.70
C TRP A 3 -35.59 0.95 6.71
N ILE A 4 -34.79 0.12 7.37
CA ILE A 4 -33.74 0.54 8.28
C ILE A 4 -32.46 -0.19 7.90
N TRP A 5 -31.41 0.58 7.58
CA TRP A 5 -30.10 0.07 7.27
C TRP A 5 -29.17 0.28 8.45
N ASN A 6 -28.38 -0.72 8.76
CA ASN A 6 -27.25 -0.62 9.67
C ASN A 6 -26.01 -1.13 8.95
N PHE A 7 -24.98 -0.33 8.91
CA PHE A 7 -23.75 -0.61 8.16
C PHE A 7 -22.64 -1.26 9.01
N ASP A 8 -22.89 -1.50 10.32
CA ASP A 8 -21.98 -2.21 11.25
C ASP A 8 -20.64 -1.49 11.51
N ASP A 9 -20.57 -0.19 11.27
CA ASP A 9 -19.38 0.65 11.43
C ASP A 9 -19.51 1.69 12.56
N GLY A 10 -20.57 1.58 13.37
CA GLY A 10 -20.85 2.49 14.46
C GLY A 10 -21.52 3.80 14.03
N THR A 11 -21.83 3.97 12.75
CA THR A 11 -22.63 5.11 12.29
C THR A 11 -24.12 4.91 12.63
N ASP A 12 -24.87 6.00 12.58
CA ASP A 12 -26.31 5.96 12.79
C ASP A 12 -27.02 5.16 11.70
N THR A 13 -28.12 4.51 12.07
CA THR A 13 -28.96 3.77 11.11
C THR A 13 -29.66 4.72 10.13
N VAL A 14 -29.74 4.31 8.89
CA VAL A 14 -30.40 5.08 7.82
C VAL A 14 -31.79 4.52 7.55
N SER A 15 -32.81 5.38 7.60
CA SER A 15 -34.21 5.02 7.27
C SER A 15 -34.56 5.52 5.87
N SER A 16 -34.29 4.70 4.85
CA SER A 16 -34.57 5.03 3.45
C SER A 16 -34.81 3.76 2.63
N PHE A 17 -35.64 3.85 1.60
CA PHE A 17 -35.77 2.79 0.60
C PHE A 17 -34.46 2.63 -0.21
N ASP A 18 -33.88 3.75 -0.60
CA ASP A 18 -32.66 3.83 -1.38
C ASP A 18 -31.68 4.73 -0.62
N PRO A 19 -30.79 4.16 0.22
CA PRO A 19 -29.83 4.95 0.97
C PRO A 19 -28.78 5.54 0.04
N LEU A 20 -28.26 6.71 0.41
CA LEU A 20 -27.09 7.29 -0.26
C LEU A 20 -25.88 6.34 -0.15
N PRO A 21 -24.91 6.42 -1.08
CA PRO A 21 -23.69 5.64 -0.97
C PRO A 21 -23.06 5.78 0.41
N HIS A 22 -22.74 4.65 1.04
CA HIS A 22 -22.09 4.61 2.35
C HIS A 22 -20.58 4.43 2.19
N THR A 23 -19.79 5.13 3.01
CA THR A 23 -18.33 5.09 2.99
C THR A 23 -17.82 4.60 4.34
N TYR A 24 -17.02 3.54 4.33
CA TYR A 24 -16.37 3.01 5.51
C TYR A 24 -15.03 3.73 5.72
N ALA A 25 -14.78 4.21 6.94
CA ALA A 25 -13.55 4.91 7.29
C ALA A 25 -12.38 3.95 7.52
N ASP A 26 -12.66 2.76 8.01
CA ASP A 26 -11.65 1.76 8.36
C ASP A 26 -11.79 0.49 7.51
N THR A 27 -10.69 -0.23 7.37
CA THR A 27 -10.68 -1.56 6.76
C THR A 27 -11.24 -2.58 7.75
N GLY A 28 -11.96 -3.57 7.25
CA GLY A 28 -12.59 -4.56 8.11
C GLY A 28 -13.64 -5.39 7.41
N THR A 29 -14.26 -6.27 8.17
CA THR A 29 -15.42 -7.05 7.72
C THR A 29 -16.65 -6.50 8.41
N TYR A 30 -17.62 -6.06 7.63
CA TYR A 30 -18.86 -5.44 8.08
C TYR A 30 -20.05 -6.28 7.66
N THR A 31 -21.03 -6.42 8.56
CA THR A 31 -22.27 -7.13 8.28
C THR A 31 -23.42 -6.14 8.17
N ILE A 32 -23.70 -5.72 6.96
CA ILE A 32 -24.83 -4.81 6.67
C ILE A 32 -26.13 -5.53 7.00
N MET A 33 -26.98 -4.89 7.76
CA MET A 33 -28.32 -5.36 8.11
C MET A 33 -29.38 -4.44 7.49
N LEU A 34 -30.37 -5.02 6.83
CA LEU A 34 -31.55 -4.33 6.36
C LEU A 34 -32.77 -4.92 7.05
N ILE A 35 -33.52 -4.08 7.75
CA ILE A 35 -34.85 -4.42 8.30
C ILE A 35 -35.90 -3.72 7.43
N THR A 36 -36.92 -4.48 7.02
CA THR A 36 -38.07 -3.94 6.26
C THR A 36 -39.40 -4.30 6.92
N SER A 37 -40.39 -3.50 6.70
CA SER A 37 -41.78 -3.86 7.06
C SER A 37 -42.75 -3.63 5.92
N ASN A 38 -43.76 -4.46 5.86
CA ASN A 38 -44.88 -4.28 4.93
C ASN A 38 -46.05 -3.49 5.59
N GLN A 39 -47.10 -3.27 4.85
CA GLN A 39 -48.32 -2.56 5.32
C GLN A 39 -49.06 -3.28 6.46
N PHE A 40 -48.78 -4.55 6.71
CA PHE A 40 -49.35 -5.35 7.79
C PHE A 40 -48.45 -5.44 9.00
N SER A 41 -47.37 -4.61 9.06
CA SER A 41 -46.36 -4.60 10.12
C SER A 41 -45.59 -5.91 10.27
N CYS A 42 -45.55 -6.75 9.22
CA CYS A 42 -44.67 -7.91 9.19
C CYS A 42 -43.24 -7.43 8.91
N LEU A 43 -42.32 -7.85 9.77
CA LEU A 43 -40.88 -7.54 9.65
C LEU A 43 -40.15 -8.63 8.89
N ASP A 44 -39.17 -8.25 8.10
CA ASP A 44 -38.18 -9.13 7.51
C ASP A 44 -36.79 -8.51 7.64
N THR A 45 -35.78 -9.36 7.79
CA THR A 45 -34.39 -8.91 8.00
C THR A 45 -33.45 -9.65 7.07
N ALA A 46 -32.64 -8.89 6.34
CA ALA A 46 -31.58 -9.41 5.48
C ALA A 46 -30.22 -8.96 5.97
N TYR A 47 -29.21 -9.81 5.75
CA TYR A 47 -27.82 -9.54 6.09
C TYR A 47 -26.92 -9.72 4.86
N GLN A 48 -25.95 -8.83 4.72
CA GLN A 48 -24.91 -8.93 3.70
C GLN A 48 -23.55 -8.61 4.30
N THR A 49 -22.63 -9.54 4.23
CA THR A 49 -21.25 -9.29 4.66
C THR A 49 -20.44 -8.70 3.51
N ILE A 50 -19.70 -7.64 3.80
CA ILE A 50 -18.73 -7.02 2.90
C ILE A 50 -17.37 -6.94 3.59
N ILE A 51 -16.30 -6.92 2.80
CA ILE A 51 -14.93 -6.76 3.27
C ILE A 51 -14.36 -5.50 2.64
N ILE A 52 -13.90 -4.58 3.50
CA ILE A 52 -13.16 -3.39 3.09
C ILE A 52 -11.68 -3.68 3.28
N GLU A 53 -10.98 -3.85 2.17
CA GLU A 53 -9.55 -4.16 2.15
C GLU A 53 -8.71 -2.89 2.07
N PRO A 54 -7.49 -2.87 2.67
CA PRO A 54 -6.61 -1.72 2.54
C PRO A 54 -6.06 -1.62 1.11
N ASP A 55 -5.97 -0.40 0.59
CA ASP A 55 -5.36 -0.13 -0.71
C ASP A 55 -3.86 -0.40 -0.66
N PHE A 56 -3.39 -1.22 -1.60
CA PHE A 56 -1.95 -1.38 -1.85
C PHE A 56 -1.41 -0.16 -2.57
N LEU A 57 -0.37 0.44 -1.99
CA LEU A 57 0.35 1.56 -2.59
C LEU A 57 1.85 1.31 -2.52
N PHE A 58 2.57 1.52 -3.63
CA PHE A 58 4.02 1.42 -3.66
C PHE A 58 4.60 2.53 -4.53
N TYR A 59 5.49 3.33 -3.95
CA TYR A 59 6.18 4.44 -4.59
C TYR A 59 7.67 4.19 -4.64
N ILE A 60 8.29 4.48 -5.78
CA ILE A 60 9.72 4.37 -6.02
C ILE A 60 10.23 5.72 -6.52
N PRO A 61 11.19 6.38 -5.82
CA PRO A 61 11.83 7.59 -6.34
C PRO A 61 12.65 7.28 -7.59
N ASN A 62 12.90 8.29 -8.41
CA ASN A 62 13.73 8.16 -9.62
C ASN A 62 15.15 8.71 -9.46
N ALA A 63 15.43 9.43 -8.37
CA ALA A 63 16.73 9.98 -8.06
C ALA A 63 16.91 10.16 -6.54
N PHE A 64 18.14 10.17 -6.07
CA PHE A 64 18.52 10.53 -4.70
C PHE A 64 19.93 11.13 -4.69
N SER A 65 20.28 11.87 -3.62
CA SER A 65 21.53 12.58 -3.47
C SER A 65 22.13 12.34 -2.08
N PRO A 66 23.07 11.38 -1.92
CA PRO A 66 23.67 11.05 -0.64
C PRO A 66 24.75 12.08 -0.27
N ASN A 67 24.34 13.27 0.18
CA ASN A 67 25.20 14.40 0.54
C ASN A 67 25.14 14.75 2.04
N ASP A 68 24.43 13.93 2.84
CA ASP A 68 24.25 14.06 4.29
C ASP A 68 23.54 15.37 4.72
N ASP A 69 22.67 15.94 3.87
CA ASP A 69 21.85 17.12 4.21
C ASP A 69 20.50 16.75 4.85
N GLY A 70 20.19 15.46 4.96
CA GLY A 70 18.95 14.94 5.51
C GLY A 70 17.78 14.87 4.51
N ILE A 71 18.02 15.22 3.24
CA ILE A 71 16.99 15.25 2.20
C ILE A 71 17.39 14.32 1.04
N ASN A 72 16.62 13.25 0.82
CA ASN A 72 16.87 12.29 -0.26
C ASN A 72 18.27 11.65 -0.23
N ASP A 73 18.88 11.50 0.94
CA ASP A 73 20.18 10.89 1.11
C ASP A 73 20.21 9.39 0.84
N THR A 74 19.04 8.77 0.78
CA THR A 74 18.92 7.32 0.60
C THR A 74 17.85 6.97 -0.41
N PHE A 75 18.01 5.82 -1.07
CA PHE A 75 17.06 5.25 -2.01
C PHE A 75 16.37 4.01 -1.44
N SER A 76 15.05 4.02 -1.47
CA SER A 76 14.21 2.85 -1.18
C SER A 76 12.84 2.99 -1.83
N GLY A 77 12.17 1.87 -2.08
CA GLY A 77 10.74 1.87 -2.34
C GLY A 77 9.96 2.00 -1.04
N ARG A 78 8.90 2.77 -1.02
CA ARG A 78 8.01 2.96 0.13
C ARG A 78 6.59 2.63 -0.23
N GLY A 79 5.85 2.06 0.69
CA GLY A 79 4.46 1.70 0.43
C GLY A 79 3.67 1.34 1.66
N LEU A 80 2.39 1.09 1.43
CA LEU A 80 1.44 0.66 2.46
C LEU A 80 1.07 -0.80 2.20
N VAL A 81 0.78 -1.52 3.29
CA VAL A 81 0.23 -2.88 3.25
C VAL A 81 1.18 -3.91 2.59
N ILE A 82 2.48 -3.71 2.80
CA ILE A 82 3.52 -4.60 2.29
C ILE A 82 3.87 -5.65 3.34
N THR A 83 3.80 -6.93 2.97
CA THR A 83 4.12 -8.07 3.84
C THR A 83 5.48 -8.67 3.54
N LYS A 84 5.99 -8.51 2.30
CA LYS A 84 7.35 -8.89 1.90
C LYS A 84 7.92 -7.83 0.99
N TYR A 85 9.21 -7.58 1.14
CA TYR A 85 9.95 -6.58 0.41
C TYR A 85 11.33 -7.11 0.05
N GLU A 86 11.74 -6.95 -1.19
CA GLU A 86 13.10 -7.19 -1.66
C GLU A 86 13.48 -6.04 -2.61
N MET A 87 14.59 -5.39 -2.33
CA MET A 87 15.21 -4.38 -3.18
C MET A 87 16.58 -4.86 -3.63
N THR A 88 16.84 -4.80 -4.92
CA THR A 88 18.12 -5.15 -5.52
C THR A 88 18.56 -4.01 -6.43
N ILE A 89 19.80 -3.55 -6.28
CA ILE A 89 20.41 -2.50 -7.09
C ILE A 89 21.57 -3.11 -7.87
N PHE A 90 21.63 -2.79 -9.14
CA PHE A 90 22.67 -3.21 -10.09
C PHE A 90 23.34 -2.01 -10.73
N ASP A 91 24.61 -2.16 -11.07
CA ASP A 91 25.29 -1.23 -11.96
C ASP A 91 24.85 -1.40 -13.43
N ARG A 92 25.36 -0.55 -14.33
CA ARG A 92 25.07 -0.61 -15.77
C ARG A 92 25.53 -1.90 -16.46
N TRP A 93 26.44 -2.64 -15.85
CA TRP A 93 26.96 -3.91 -16.37
C TRP A 93 26.20 -5.13 -15.81
N GLY A 94 25.25 -4.91 -14.89
CA GLY A 94 24.46 -5.97 -14.26
C GLY A 94 25.09 -6.57 -13.03
N ASN A 95 26.16 -5.97 -12.47
CA ASN A 95 26.72 -6.41 -11.21
C ASN A 95 25.84 -5.97 -10.05
N LEU A 96 25.65 -6.87 -9.08
CA LEU A 96 24.93 -6.57 -7.85
C LEU A 96 25.71 -5.56 -7.01
N ILE A 97 25.08 -4.40 -6.74
CA ILE A 97 25.65 -3.33 -5.92
C ILE A 97 25.08 -3.33 -4.52
N PHE A 98 23.78 -3.61 -4.36
CA PHE A 98 23.13 -3.59 -3.06
C PHE A 98 21.90 -4.51 -3.05
N PHE A 99 21.64 -5.12 -1.89
CA PHE A 99 20.45 -5.92 -1.64
C PHE A 99 19.88 -5.58 -0.25
N SER A 100 18.57 -5.49 -0.16
CA SER A 100 17.86 -5.36 1.12
C SER A 100 16.50 -6.07 1.03
N ASP A 101 16.16 -6.80 2.08
CA ASP A 101 14.84 -7.40 2.32
C ASP A 101 14.04 -6.65 3.41
N ASP A 102 14.53 -5.50 3.82
CA ASP A 102 13.97 -4.64 4.86
C ASP A 102 13.77 -3.22 4.33
N MET A 103 12.52 -2.72 4.33
CA MET A 103 12.19 -1.35 3.91
C MET A 103 12.89 -0.26 4.74
N ASN A 104 13.30 -0.58 5.98
CA ASN A 104 14.01 0.34 6.87
C ASN A 104 15.53 0.34 6.65
N LYS A 105 16.01 -0.47 5.70
CA LYS A 105 17.42 -0.50 5.27
C LYS A 105 17.54 0.01 3.83
N PRO A 106 17.43 1.31 3.61
CA PRO A 106 17.57 1.91 2.30
C PRO A 106 19.00 1.84 1.79
N TRP A 107 19.18 2.00 0.48
CA TRP A 107 20.51 2.13 -0.11
C TRP A 107 21.02 3.57 0.06
N ASP A 108 22.22 3.68 0.64
CA ASP A 108 22.92 4.95 0.92
C ASP A 108 23.87 5.39 -0.22
N GLY A 109 23.79 4.76 -1.38
CA GLY A 109 24.66 5.04 -2.52
C GLY A 109 26.00 4.30 -2.48
N ARG A 110 26.25 3.45 -1.48
CA ARG A 110 27.53 2.70 -1.35
C ARG A 110 27.38 1.28 -1.85
N ALA A 111 28.40 0.78 -2.52
CA ALA A 111 28.39 -0.61 -2.95
C ALA A 111 28.64 -1.55 -1.77
N ASN A 112 27.72 -2.52 -1.54
CA ASN A 112 27.86 -3.59 -0.54
C ASN A 112 28.33 -3.12 0.83
N HIS A 113 27.78 -2.01 1.35
CA HIS A 113 28.19 -1.38 2.62
C HIS A 113 29.66 -0.91 2.65
N GLY A 114 30.24 -0.63 1.48
CA GLY A 114 31.57 -0.03 1.36
C GLY A 114 31.66 1.37 1.99
N THR A 115 32.87 1.89 2.09
CA THR A 115 33.13 3.22 2.68
C THR A 115 32.95 4.36 1.66
N GLU A 116 33.00 4.06 0.37
CA GLU A 116 32.91 5.07 -0.69
C GLU A 116 31.53 5.05 -1.34
N ILE A 117 31.00 6.25 -1.58
CA ILE A 117 29.80 6.45 -2.36
C ILE A 117 30.10 6.06 -3.81
N SER A 118 29.23 5.25 -4.40
CA SER A 118 29.28 4.86 -5.80
C SER A 118 29.29 6.11 -6.70
N GLN A 119 29.88 6.02 -7.87
CA GLN A 119 29.98 7.18 -8.77
C GLN A 119 28.59 7.71 -9.11
N GLY A 120 28.46 9.04 -9.28
CA GLY A 120 27.22 9.68 -9.71
C GLY A 120 26.82 9.18 -11.08
N GLU A 121 25.89 8.22 -11.13
CA GLU A 121 25.51 7.48 -12.33
C GLU A 121 24.06 6.98 -12.20
N VAL A 122 23.62 6.34 -13.28
CA VAL A 122 22.35 5.63 -13.35
C VAL A 122 22.55 4.18 -12.95
N TYR A 123 21.72 3.73 -12.00
CA TYR A 123 21.68 2.36 -11.51
C TYR A 123 20.35 1.72 -11.88
N ILE A 124 20.34 0.41 -12.01
CA ILE A 124 19.13 -0.38 -12.28
C ILE A 124 18.60 -0.92 -10.95
N TYR A 125 17.33 -0.74 -10.67
CA TYR A 125 16.68 -1.36 -9.53
C TYR A 125 15.72 -2.46 -9.92
N SER A 126 15.55 -3.42 -9.04
CA SER A 126 14.47 -4.39 -9.05
C SER A 126 13.84 -4.44 -7.66
N PHE A 127 12.55 -4.20 -7.57
CA PHE A 127 11.75 -4.42 -6.36
C PHE A 127 10.83 -5.60 -6.57
N LYS A 128 10.77 -6.48 -5.56
CA LYS A 128 9.74 -7.52 -5.44
C LYS A 128 9.03 -7.30 -4.13
N VAL A 129 7.75 -6.99 -4.19
CA VAL A 129 6.93 -6.75 -3.02
C VAL A 129 5.72 -7.66 -3.04
N THR A 130 5.26 -8.07 -1.86
CA THR A 130 4.04 -8.83 -1.70
C THR A 130 3.10 -8.01 -0.83
N ASP A 131 1.87 -7.82 -1.28
CA ASP A 131 0.85 -7.11 -0.53
C ASP A 131 0.18 -7.99 0.55
N PHE A 132 -0.75 -7.42 1.29
CA PHE A 132 -1.52 -8.11 2.33
C PHE A 132 -2.33 -9.30 1.75
N ASN A 133 -2.84 -9.17 0.52
CA ASN A 133 -3.61 -10.19 -0.18
C ASN A 133 -2.74 -11.27 -0.83
N LYS A 134 -1.41 -11.25 -0.56
CA LYS A 134 -0.41 -12.18 -1.10
C LYS A 134 -0.18 -12.03 -2.62
N ASN A 135 -0.66 -10.95 -3.23
CA ASN A 135 -0.31 -10.65 -4.62
C ASN A 135 1.15 -10.18 -4.69
N LYS A 136 1.84 -10.65 -5.71
CA LYS A 136 3.24 -10.31 -5.96
C LYS A 136 3.33 -9.21 -7.00
N HIS A 137 4.10 -8.18 -6.69
CA HIS A 137 4.36 -7.05 -7.57
C HIS A 137 5.86 -6.96 -7.83
N GLU A 138 6.24 -6.82 -9.08
CA GLU A 138 7.63 -6.65 -9.49
C GLU A 138 7.77 -5.35 -10.26
N TYR A 139 8.73 -4.52 -9.83
CA TYR A 139 9.06 -3.24 -10.45
C TYR A 139 10.52 -3.23 -10.83
N LYS A 140 10.81 -2.83 -12.07
CA LYS A 140 12.15 -2.64 -12.57
C LYS A 140 12.26 -1.26 -13.21
N GLY A 141 13.36 -0.60 -12.99
CA GLY A 141 13.59 0.71 -13.54
C GLY A 141 14.99 1.19 -13.25
N ILE A 142 15.17 2.49 -13.39
CA ILE A 142 16.45 3.16 -13.18
C ILE A 142 16.32 4.20 -12.07
N VAL A 143 17.40 4.36 -11.31
CA VAL A 143 17.56 5.42 -10.32
C VAL A 143 18.84 6.19 -10.62
N THR A 144 18.79 7.51 -10.50
CA THR A 144 19.94 8.39 -10.68
C THR A 144 20.51 8.76 -9.31
N LEU A 145 21.80 8.47 -9.10
CA LEU A 145 22.56 8.99 -7.98
C LEU A 145 23.14 10.35 -8.39
N VAL A 146 22.66 11.41 -7.73
CA VAL A 146 23.11 12.80 -7.95
C VAL A 146 24.14 13.14 -6.88
N ARG A 147 25.21 13.87 -7.27
CA ARG A 147 26.25 14.40 -6.37
C ARG A 147 26.15 15.91 -6.26
#